data_75ca034f9a6441d8dcb9da15e3b9bfae
#
_entry.id   75ca034f9a6441d8dcb9da15e3b9bfae
#
_cell.length_a   1.000
_cell.length_b   1.000
_cell.length_c   1.000
_cell.angle_alpha   90.00
_cell.angle_beta   90.00
_cell.angle_gamma   90.00
#
_symmetry.space_group_name_H-M   'P 1'
#
loop_
_entity.id
_entity.type
_entity.pdbx_description
1 polymer ?
#
loop_
_entity_poly.entity_id
_entity_poly.type
_entity_poly.pdbx_seq_one_letter_code
_entity_poly.pdbx_strand_id
1 'polypeptide(L)'
;MILIFGGTTEGRIVSSVLDESGKEYYYSTKGAFQEVDLVHGERVSGAMTHEVMRDFIREKDIHLVVDAAHPFAAVLHKTIGEVTAELGIPVLRYERKYSERTGKVIECASYEDMIKKLEAQPCHRLLALTGVNTIAPLKPFWEKHESFFRILDRDDSREKAEAAGFPFSHIRYFHEGEDQALFDEIQPDAVITKESGESGFFEEKIAPALAAGVPVYMITRPALPEHYEYVYGPVGLRKAVERLCPDFFPLKTGFTTGSTATAATAAALHALLHEGEVLTEAAILLPSGEEVKLPVERVEKTELGYKAMARKYSGDDPDVTHLTEICSEVV
;
A
#
# COMPACT_ATOMS: atom_id res chain seq x y z
N MET A 1 -21.64 6.70 7.19
CA MET A 1 -21.10 6.64 5.81
C MET A 1 -19.59 6.40 5.81
N ILE A 2 -19.01 5.83 4.72
CA ILE A 2 -17.58 5.62 4.55
C ILE A 2 -17.07 6.55 3.44
N LEU A 3 -15.87 7.13 3.64
CA LEU A 3 -15.18 7.93 2.64
C LEU A 3 -13.87 7.26 2.24
N ILE A 4 -13.69 6.98 0.95
CA ILE A 4 -12.45 6.44 0.37
C ILE A 4 -11.66 7.57 -0.27
N PHE A 5 -10.37 7.68 0.02
CA PHE A 5 -9.42 8.43 -0.78
C PHE A 5 -8.69 7.47 -1.73
N GLY A 6 -9.04 7.54 -3.01
CA GLY A 6 -8.59 6.61 -4.03
C GLY A 6 -7.61 7.23 -5.03
N GLY A 7 -7.79 6.90 -6.31
CA GLY A 7 -6.91 7.35 -7.39
C GLY A 7 -5.78 6.36 -7.73
N THR A 8 -5.85 5.14 -7.22
CA THR A 8 -4.85 4.08 -7.36
C THR A 8 -5.50 2.73 -7.66
N THR A 9 -4.71 1.70 -7.91
CA THR A 9 -5.18 0.32 -7.99
C THR A 9 -5.82 -0.12 -6.66
N GLU A 10 -5.21 0.26 -5.55
CA GLU A 10 -5.71 -0.02 -4.20
C GLU A 10 -7.09 0.61 -3.98
N GLY A 11 -7.29 1.84 -4.45
CA GLY A 11 -8.60 2.51 -4.39
C GLY A 11 -9.69 1.73 -5.13
N ARG A 12 -9.38 1.14 -6.30
CA ARG A 12 -10.32 0.27 -7.04
C ARG A 12 -10.64 -1.02 -6.29
N ILE A 13 -9.64 -1.62 -5.63
CA ILE A 13 -9.88 -2.81 -4.81
C ILE A 13 -10.77 -2.47 -3.62
N VAL A 14 -10.50 -1.36 -2.94
CA VAL A 14 -11.32 -0.89 -1.82
C VAL A 14 -12.77 -0.65 -2.25
N SER A 15 -13.00 0.04 -3.37
CA SER A 15 -14.36 0.28 -3.87
C SER A 15 -15.08 -1.03 -4.21
N SER A 16 -14.40 -1.98 -4.87
CA SER A 16 -14.96 -3.30 -5.18
C SER A 16 -15.39 -4.08 -3.93
N VAL A 17 -14.59 -4.03 -2.85
CA VAL A 17 -14.95 -4.66 -1.57
C VAL A 17 -16.15 -3.96 -0.93
N LEU A 18 -16.21 -2.63 -0.95
CA LEU A 18 -17.35 -1.91 -0.34
C LEU A 18 -18.64 -2.07 -1.15
N ASP A 19 -18.56 -2.21 -2.46
CA ASP A 19 -19.70 -2.48 -3.34
C ASP A 19 -20.43 -3.79 -2.99
N GLU A 20 -19.74 -4.80 -2.41
CA GLU A 20 -20.34 -6.03 -1.92
C GLU A 20 -21.40 -5.80 -0.82
N SER A 21 -21.35 -4.66 -0.15
CA SER A 21 -22.32 -4.32 0.89
C SER A 21 -23.70 -3.94 0.36
N GLY A 22 -23.80 -3.49 -0.88
CA GLY A 22 -24.99 -2.86 -1.43
C GLY A 22 -25.31 -1.48 -0.85
N LYS A 23 -24.40 -0.91 -0.04
CA LYS A 23 -24.59 0.39 0.62
C LYS A 23 -23.77 1.49 -0.03
N GLU A 24 -24.28 2.71 0.08
CA GLU A 24 -23.62 3.91 -0.44
C GLU A 24 -22.34 4.25 0.34
N TYR A 25 -21.35 4.79 -0.37
CA TYR A 25 -20.10 5.34 0.16
C TYR A 25 -19.58 6.45 -0.77
N TYR A 26 -18.63 7.26 -0.30
CA TYR A 26 -17.99 8.30 -1.11
C TYR A 26 -16.60 7.86 -1.56
N TYR A 27 -16.28 8.14 -2.83
CA TYR A 27 -14.98 7.86 -3.43
C TYR A 27 -14.34 9.15 -3.94
N SER A 28 -13.32 9.62 -3.21
CA SER A 28 -12.64 10.88 -3.50
C SER A 28 -11.39 10.69 -4.33
N THR A 29 -11.23 11.52 -5.38
CA THR A 29 -10.03 11.61 -6.20
C THR A 29 -9.64 13.05 -6.45
N LYS A 30 -8.33 13.34 -6.61
CA LYS A 30 -7.85 14.69 -6.93
C LYS A 30 -8.36 15.20 -8.27
N GLY A 31 -8.51 14.33 -9.26
CA GLY A 31 -8.98 14.66 -10.60
C GLY A 31 -9.95 13.61 -11.14
N ALA A 32 -10.55 13.92 -12.30
CA ALA A 32 -11.57 13.07 -12.93
C ALA A 32 -10.99 11.93 -13.79
N PHE A 33 -9.67 11.85 -13.92
CA PHE A 33 -8.99 11.00 -14.93
C PHE A 33 -8.92 9.51 -14.56
N GLN A 34 -9.19 9.12 -13.33
CA GLN A 34 -9.22 7.71 -12.99
C GLN A 34 -10.54 7.09 -13.44
N GLU A 35 -10.45 6.09 -14.32
CA GLU A 35 -11.57 5.20 -14.57
C GLU A 35 -11.72 4.25 -13.37
N VAL A 36 -12.86 4.31 -12.73
CA VAL A 36 -13.28 3.43 -11.65
C VAL A 36 -14.78 3.18 -11.80
N ASP A 37 -15.15 1.91 -11.83
CA ASP A 37 -16.54 1.48 -11.81
C ASP A 37 -17.00 1.48 -10.35
N LEU A 38 -17.94 2.34 -10.00
CA LEU A 38 -18.54 2.45 -8.69
C LEU A 38 -20.00 1.98 -8.81
N VAL A 39 -20.34 0.87 -8.17
CA VAL A 39 -21.72 0.34 -8.21
C VAL A 39 -22.59 1.09 -7.22
N HIS A 40 -22.09 1.32 -6.01
CA HIS A 40 -22.79 2.01 -4.92
C HIS A 40 -22.05 3.26 -4.44
N GLY A 41 -20.88 3.55 -5.01
CA GLY A 41 -20.05 4.69 -4.63
C GLY A 41 -20.43 5.98 -5.35
N GLU A 42 -20.52 7.08 -4.62
CA GLU A 42 -20.62 8.43 -5.18
C GLU A 42 -19.23 9.05 -5.34
N ARG A 43 -18.91 9.49 -6.55
CA ARG A 43 -17.62 10.09 -6.85
C ARG A 43 -17.54 11.54 -6.44
N VAL A 44 -16.50 11.90 -5.68
CA VAL A 44 -16.14 13.26 -5.31
C VAL A 44 -14.81 13.62 -5.95
N SER A 45 -14.78 14.61 -6.82
CA SER A 45 -13.58 15.05 -7.53
C SER A 45 -13.10 16.40 -7.01
N GLY A 46 -11.78 16.53 -6.85
CA GLY A 46 -11.14 17.76 -6.40
C GLY A 46 -10.24 17.53 -5.19
N ALA A 47 -9.22 18.36 -5.05
CA ALA A 47 -8.37 18.34 -3.87
C ALA A 47 -9.14 18.95 -2.68
N MET A 48 -9.19 18.23 -1.57
CA MET A 48 -9.79 18.72 -0.33
C MET A 48 -8.72 19.39 0.54
N THR A 49 -8.95 20.67 0.90
CA THR A 49 -8.20 21.31 1.98
C THR A 49 -8.67 20.75 3.33
N HIS A 50 -7.96 21.10 4.41
CA HIS A 50 -8.35 20.70 5.78
C HIS A 50 -9.81 21.10 6.08
N GLU A 51 -10.19 22.35 5.80
CA GLU A 51 -11.53 22.86 6.07
C GLU A 51 -12.61 22.16 5.23
N VAL A 52 -12.37 22.02 3.92
CA VAL A 52 -13.28 21.33 3.01
C VAL A 52 -13.50 19.87 3.43
N MET A 53 -12.43 19.18 3.80
CA MET A 53 -12.50 17.77 4.23
C MET A 53 -13.28 17.64 5.54
N ARG A 54 -12.99 18.50 6.52
CA ARG A 54 -13.69 18.50 7.80
C ARG A 54 -15.19 18.74 7.62
N ASP A 55 -15.55 19.74 6.82
CA ASP A 55 -16.95 20.12 6.61
C ASP A 55 -17.69 19.02 5.82
N PHE A 56 -17.04 18.42 4.80
CA PHE A 56 -17.57 17.27 4.06
C PHE A 56 -17.82 16.06 4.98
N ILE A 57 -16.87 15.73 5.84
CA ILE A 57 -17.00 14.61 6.79
C ILE A 57 -18.20 14.82 7.71
N ARG A 58 -18.40 16.03 8.22
CA ARG A 58 -19.54 16.37 9.08
C ARG A 58 -20.87 16.38 8.32
N GLU A 59 -20.90 17.02 7.15
CA GLU A 59 -22.13 17.12 6.33
C GLU A 59 -22.63 15.74 5.86
N LYS A 60 -21.69 14.88 5.45
CA LYS A 60 -22.01 13.55 4.90
C LYS A 60 -22.03 12.44 5.96
N ASP A 61 -21.92 12.79 7.24
CA ASP A 61 -21.97 11.86 8.37
C ASP A 61 -20.99 10.67 8.18
N ILE A 62 -19.73 11.01 7.88
CA ILE A 62 -18.67 10.02 7.67
C ILE A 62 -18.20 9.47 9.03
N HIS A 63 -18.22 8.16 9.19
CA HIS A 63 -17.79 7.46 10.42
C HIS A 63 -16.50 6.68 10.24
N LEU A 64 -16.06 6.49 9.01
CA LEU A 64 -14.82 5.77 8.68
C LEU A 64 -14.20 6.39 7.43
N VAL A 65 -12.89 6.61 7.49
CA VAL A 65 -12.10 6.98 6.31
C VAL A 65 -11.22 5.79 5.90
N VAL A 66 -11.19 5.47 4.61
CA VAL A 66 -10.25 4.49 4.03
C VAL A 66 -9.28 5.24 3.13
N ASP A 67 -8.03 5.33 3.56
CA ASP A 67 -6.95 5.92 2.77
C ASP A 67 -6.30 4.85 1.90
N ALA A 68 -6.67 4.84 0.63
CA ALA A 68 -6.09 4.02 -0.44
C ALA A 68 -5.35 4.89 -1.48
N ALA A 69 -5.00 6.13 -1.11
CA ALA A 69 -4.28 7.04 -1.99
C ALA A 69 -2.83 6.59 -2.21
N HIS A 70 -2.19 7.21 -3.22
CA HIS A 70 -0.81 6.89 -3.56
C HIS A 70 0.13 7.13 -2.37
N PRO A 71 1.08 6.20 -2.06
CA PRO A 71 1.96 6.31 -0.88
C PRO A 71 2.71 7.63 -0.76
N PHE A 72 2.96 8.32 -1.88
CA PHE A 72 3.61 9.63 -1.92
C PHE A 72 2.66 10.83 -1.92
N ALA A 73 1.38 10.63 -1.59
CA ALA A 73 0.42 11.72 -1.41
C ALA A 73 0.55 12.39 -0.03
N ALA A 74 1.77 12.77 0.38
CA ALA A 74 2.11 13.23 1.73
C ALA A 74 1.19 14.32 2.26
N VAL A 75 0.85 15.31 1.44
CA VAL A 75 -0.06 16.40 1.82
C VAL A 75 -1.45 15.86 2.15
N LEU A 76 -1.98 14.95 1.31
CA LEU A 76 -3.28 14.34 1.53
C LEU A 76 -3.29 13.50 2.81
N HIS A 77 -2.29 12.62 2.99
CA HIS A 77 -2.19 11.80 4.21
C HIS A 77 -2.13 12.63 5.48
N LYS A 78 -1.35 13.72 5.46
CA LYS A 78 -1.30 14.67 6.57
C LYS A 78 -2.66 15.31 6.83
N THR A 79 -3.33 15.80 5.78
CA THR A 79 -4.66 16.44 5.90
C THR A 79 -5.70 15.47 6.44
N ILE A 80 -5.75 14.22 5.92
CA ILE A 80 -6.61 13.17 6.45
C ILE A 80 -6.33 12.95 7.95
N GLY A 81 -5.05 12.79 8.31
CA GLY A 81 -4.66 12.55 9.69
C GLY A 81 -5.07 13.68 10.65
N GLU A 82 -4.84 14.93 10.27
CA GLU A 82 -5.21 16.09 11.08
C GLU A 82 -6.72 16.18 11.27
N VAL A 83 -7.50 16.08 10.19
CA VAL A 83 -8.96 16.19 10.23
C VAL A 83 -9.60 15.04 10.99
N THR A 84 -9.15 13.80 10.75
CA THR A 84 -9.73 12.63 11.42
C THR A 84 -9.38 12.56 12.90
N ALA A 85 -8.17 13.01 13.29
CA ALA A 85 -7.81 13.16 14.69
C ALA A 85 -8.65 14.24 15.39
N GLU A 86 -8.90 15.41 14.74
CA GLU A 86 -9.80 16.45 15.26
C GLU A 86 -11.21 15.92 15.51
N LEU A 87 -11.73 15.09 14.60
CA LEU A 87 -13.10 14.59 14.63
C LEU A 87 -13.27 13.26 15.37
N GLY A 88 -12.17 12.60 15.79
CA GLY A 88 -12.21 11.29 16.43
C GLY A 88 -12.69 10.17 15.50
N ILE A 89 -12.39 10.26 14.19
CA ILE A 89 -12.83 9.30 13.19
C ILE A 89 -11.70 8.31 12.89
N PRO A 90 -11.97 7.00 12.89
CA PRO A 90 -10.98 5.99 12.55
C PRO A 90 -10.56 6.07 11.08
N VAL A 91 -9.28 5.75 10.82
CA VAL A 91 -8.71 5.68 9.48
C VAL A 91 -8.12 4.30 9.25
N LEU A 92 -8.58 3.64 8.20
CA LEU A 92 -7.93 2.45 7.65
C LEU A 92 -7.00 2.86 6.52
N ARG A 93 -5.73 2.51 6.63
CA ARG A 93 -4.79 2.59 5.52
C ARG A 93 -4.80 1.27 4.78
N TYR A 94 -5.34 1.26 3.55
CA TYR A 94 -5.19 0.10 2.67
C TYR A 94 -3.79 0.12 2.06
N GLU A 95 -2.91 -0.74 2.57
CA GLU A 95 -1.49 -0.67 2.24
C GLU A 95 -1.10 -1.73 1.22
N ARG A 96 -0.08 -1.39 0.43
CA ARG A 96 0.56 -2.27 -0.55
C ARG A 96 1.48 -3.27 0.15
N LYS A 97 1.76 -4.36 -0.54
CA LYS A 97 2.92 -5.17 -0.18
C LYS A 97 4.18 -4.48 -0.70
N TYR A 98 5.21 -4.50 0.13
CA TYR A 98 6.54 -3.99 -0.21
C TYR A 98 7.53 -5.13 -0.08
N SER A 99 8.47 -5.20 -1.02
CA SER A 99 9.56 -6.17 -0.96
C SER A 99 10.47 -5.87 0.24
N GLU A 100 11.08 -6.91 0.78
CA GLU A 100 12.08 -6.74 1.83
C GLU A 100 13.26 -5.88 1.33
N ARG A 101 13.74 -5.00 2.18
CA ARG A 101 14.89 -4.15 1.87
C ARG A 101 16.17 -4.98 1.92
N THR A 102 16.66 -5.37 0.76
CA THR A 102 17.81 -6.29 0.63
C THR A 102 19.17 -5.59 0.74
N GLY A 103 19.22 -4.28 0.99
CA GLY A 103 20.46 -3.49 0.97
C GLY A 103 21.05 -3.26 -0.44
N LYS A 104 20.36 -3.72 -1.50
CA LYS A 104 20.78 -3.53 -2.89
C LYS A 104 20.44 -2.15 -3.44
N VAL A 105 19.64 -1.36 -2.72
CA VAL A 105 19.24 -0.01 -3.10
C VAL A 105 19.72 1.00 -2.06
N ILE A 106 20.05 2.21 -2.51
CA ILE A 106 20.50 3.31 -1.67
C ILE A 106 19.25 4.13 -1.27
N GLU A 107 18.85 4.02 -0.02
CA GLU A 107 17.69 4.74 0.50
C GLU A 107 17.97 6.24 0.62
N CYS A 108 17.00 7.06 0.23
CA CYS A 108 17.04 8.50 0.30
C CYS A 108 15.80 9.03 1.01
N ALA A 109 15.98 9.82 2.06
CA ALA A 109 14.87 10.35 2.85
C ALA A 109 14.17 11.54 2.17
N SER A 110 14.88 12.26 1.30
CA SER A 110 14.34 13.40 0.54
C SER A 110 15.02 13.53 -0.81
N TYR A 111 14.52 14.42 -1.67
CA TYR A 111 15.17 14.74 -2.95
C TYR A 111 16.51 15.44 -2.75
N GLU A 112 16.66 16.25 -1.72
CA GLU A 112 17.92 16.89 -1.36
C GLU A 112 18.96 15.85 -0.92
N ASP A 113 18.57 14.86 -0.10
CA ASP A 113 19.43 13.74 0.29
C ASP A 113 19.82 12.90 -0.94
N MET A 114 18.89 12.65 -1.85
CA MET A 114 19.15 11.96 -3.11
C MET A 114 20.17 12.70 -3.98
N ILE A 115 19.99 14.00 -4.20
CA ILE A 115 20.91 14.82 -4.97
C ILE A 115 22.31 14.78 -4.34
N LYS A 116 22.40 14.95 -3.03
CA LYS A 116 23.68 14.89 -2.31
C LYS A 116 24.39 13.54 -2.49
N LYS A 117 23.64 12.44 -2.44
CA LYS A 117 24.19 11.10 -2.64
C LYS A 117 24.60 10.84 -4.09
N LEU A 118 23.83 11.34 -5.07
CA LEU A 118 24.17 11.27 -6.49
C LEU A 118 25.44 12.09 -6.81
N GLU A 119 25.55 13.31 -6.27
CA GLU A 119 26.74 14.17 -6.48
C GLU A 119 28.00 13.64 -5.79
N ALA A 120 27.88 12.75 -4.81
CA ALA A 120 29.01 12.11 -4.14
C ALA A 120 29.69 11.01 -4.98
N GLN A 121 29.09 10.60 -6.10
CA GLN A 121 29.61 9.58 -7.01
C GLN A 121 29.63 10.15 -8.45
N PRO A 122 30.53 9.65 -9.32
CA PRO A 122 30.49 9.99 -10.74
C PRO A 122 29.15 9.54 -11.35
N CYS A 123 28.32 10.47 -11.78
CA CYS A 123 27.05 10.20 -12.45
C CYS A 123 26.93 11.19 -13.63
N HIS A 124 27.23 10.72 -14.83
CA HIS A 124 27.09 11.52 -16.04
C HIS A 124 25.69 11.40 -16.63
N ARG A 125 25.09 10.22 -16.52
CA ARG A 125 23.78 9.94 -17.11
C ARG A 125 22.84 9.29 -16.09
N LEU A 126 21.74 9.97 -15.78
CA LEU A 126 20.73 9.55 -14.82
C LEU A 126 19.47 9.04 -15.55
N LEU A 127 18.94 7.90 -15.11
CA LEU A 127 17.58 7.44 -15.47
C LEU A 127 16.63 7.59 -14.28
N ALA A 128 15.63 8.46 -14.43
CA ALA A 128 14.64 8.75 -13.39
C ALA A 128 13.31 8.03 -13.66
N LEU A 129 13.01 6.99 -12.87
CA LEU A 129 11.76 6.20 -12.93
C LEU A 129 10.74 6.69 -11.89
N THR A 130 10.75 7.99 -11.60
CA THR A 130 10.02 8.61 -10.49
C THR A 130 8.78 9.40 -10.93
N GLY A 131 8.56 9.54 -12.25
CA GLY A 131 7.43 10.25 -12.86
C GLY A 131 7.61 11.78 -12.85
N VAL A 132 6.69 12.47 -13.54
CA VAL A 132 6.80 13.91 -13.86
C VAL A 132 6.92 14.83 -12.65
N ASN A 133 6.25 14.51 -11.54
CA ASN A 133 6.26 15.37 -10.35
C ASN A 133 7.64 15.50 -9.67
N THR A 134 8.64 14.74 -10.13
CA THR A 134 10.01 14.78 -9.60
C THR A 134 10.97 15.58 -10.46
N ILE A 135 10.56 16.00 -11.62
CA ILE A 135 11.38 16.84 -12.50
C ILE A 135 11.76 18.16 -11.79
N ALA A 136 10.78 18.87 -11.24
CA ALA A 136 11.03 20.13 -10.55
C ALA A 136 11.91 19.99 -9.28
N PRO A 137 11.67 19.07 -8.34
CA PRO A 137 12.55 18.86 -7.20
C PRO A 137 13.99 18.45 -7.55
N LEU A 138 14.19 17.76 -8.68
CA LEU A 138 15.50 17.30 -9.13
C LEU A 138 16.19 18.29 -10.08
N LYS A 139 15.61 19.47 -10.29
CA LYS A 139 16.18 20.52 -11.15
C LYS A 139 17.63 20.86 -10.82
N PRO A 140 18.06 21.00 -9.54
CA PRO A 140 19.45 21.30 -9.22
C PRO A 140 20.45 20.25 -9.73
N PHE A 141 20.00 19.01 -9.96
CA PHE A 141 20.83 17.93 -10.49
C PHE A 141 20.79 17.89 -12.02
N TRP A 142 19.59 17.81 -12.64
CA TRP A 142 19.48 17.59 -14.08
C TRP A 142 19.88 18.82 -14.94
N GLU A 143 19.98 20.01 -14.37
CA GLU A 143 20.59 21.16 -15.07
C GLU A 143 22.10 21.01 -15.28
N LYS A 144 22.75 20.13 -14.51
CA LYS A 144 24.20 19.91 -14.55
C LYS A 144 24.59 18.55 -15.15
N HIS A 145 23.68 17.59 -15.12
CA HIS A 145 23.93 16.21 -15.51
C HIS A 145 22.87 15.74 -16.51
N GLU A 146 23.30 14.98 -17.53
CA GLU A 146 22.36 14.38 -18.48
C GLU A 146 21.38 13.47 -17.74
N SER A 147 20.09 13.77 -17.83
CA SER A 147 19.06 13.07 -17.07
C SER A 147 17.85 12.76 -17.94
N PHE A 148 17.39 11.53 -17.91
CA PHE A 148 16.20 11.05 -18.61
C PHE A 148 15.10 10.76 -17.62
N PHE A 149 13.90 11.30 -17.84
CA PHE A 149 12.74 11.05 -16.98
C PHE A 149 11.70 10.21 -17.70
N ARG A 150 11.29 9.10 -17.07
CA ARG A 150 10.16 8.32 -17.52
C ARG A 150 8.88 8.85 -16.89
N ILE A 151 7.93 9.26 -17.72
CA ILE A 151 6.64 9.83 -17.31
C ILE A 151 5.49 9.09 -18.00
N LEU A 152 4.27 9.28 -17.51
CA LEU A 152 3.07 8.82 -18.21
C LEU A 152 2.82 9.69 -19.45
N ASP A 153 2.36 9.07 -20.53
CA ASP A 153 1.99 9.77 -21.77
C ASP A 153 0.61 10.43 -21.62
N ARG A 154 0.60 11.60 -21.00
CA ARG A 154 -0.59 12.41 -20.71
C ARG A 154 -0.27 13.89 -20.90
N ASP A 155 -1.29 14.67 -21.26
CA ASP A 155 -1.13 16.11 -21.48
C ASP A 155 -0.67 16.82 -20.20
N ASP A 156 -1.27 16.51 -19.04
CA ASP A 156 -0.87 17.10 -17.76
C ASP A 156 0.57 16.78 -17.36
N SER A 157 1.11 15.62 -17.81
CA SER A 157 2.51 15.27 -17.59
C SER A 157 3.43 16.08 -18.50
N ARG A 158 3.03 16.31 -19.75
CA ARG A 158 3.80 17.14 -20.68
C ARG A 158 3.84 18.60 -20.21
N GLU A 159 2.68 19.16 -19.82
CA GLU A 159 2.55 20.52 -19.29
C GLU A 159 3.45 20.75 -18.06
N LYS A 160 3.48 19.80 -17.14
CA LYS A 160 4.33 19.87 -15.94
C LYS A 160 5.83 19.82 -16.27
N ALA A 161 6.22 18.98 -17.22
CA ALA A 161 7.62 18.90 -17.66
C ALA A 161 8.05 20.20 -18.35
N GLU A 162 7.19 20.78 -19.20
CA GLU A 162 7.40 22.07 -19.86
C GLU A 162 7.50 23.21 -18.84
N ALA A 163 6.58 23.26 -17.88
CA ALA A 163 6.58 24.26 -16.82
C ALA A 163 7.85 24.20 -15.94
N ALA A 164 8.46 23.02 -15.80
CA ALA A 164 9.74 22.86 -15.12
C ALA A 164 10.95 23.27 -15.98
N GLY A 165 10.73 23.50 -17.29
CA GLY A 165 11.78 23.79 -18.27
C GLY A 165 12.63 22.58 -18.64
N PHE A 166 12.08 21.37 -18.50
CA PHE A 166 12.81 20.14 -18.77
C PHE A 166 12.81 19.82 -20.30
N PRO A 167 13.96 19.40 -20.88
CA PRO A 167 14.08 19.13 -22.30
C PRO A 167 13.21 17.94 -22.74
N PHE A 168 12.30 18.12 -23.70
CA PHE A 168 11.45 17.05 -24.21
C PHE A 168 12.22 15.88 -24.83
N SER A 169 13.42 16.12 -25.40
CA SER A 169 14.30 15.08 -25.94
C SER A 169 14.75 14.05 -24.89
N HIS A 170 14.72 14.43 -23.62
CA HIS A 170 15.12 13.60 -22.49
C HIS A 170 13.90 12.97 -21.75
N ILE A 171 12.69 13.16 -22.27
CA ILE A 171 11.50 12.48 -21.78
C ILE A 171 11.39 11.11 -22.45
N ARG A 172 11.00 10.11 -21.67
CA ARG A 172 10.58 8.78 -22.10
C ARG A 172 9.20 8.49 -21.57
N TYR A 173 8.37 7.86 -22.36
CA TYR A 173 7.03 7.48 -21.91
C TYR A 173 7.03 6.09 -21.31
N PHE A 174 6.17 5.90 -20.34
CA PHE A 174 6.00 4.61 -19.68
C PHE A 174 5.26 3.64 -20.61
N HIS A 175 5.86 2.49 -20.85
CA HIS A 175 5.23 1.32 -21.45
C HIS A 175 5.52 0.12 -20.56
N GLU A 176 4.49 -0.67 -20.26
CA GLU A 176 4.61 -1.84 -19.40
C GLU A 176 5.52 -2.90 -20.07
N GLY A 177 6.44 -3.48 -19.30
CA GLY A 177 7.37 -4.50 -19.77
C GLY A 177 8.59 -3.98 -20.54
N GLU A 178 8.73 -2.67 -20.76
CA GLU A 178 9.84 -2.07 -21.53
C GLU A 178 11.01 -1.55 -20.66
N ASP A 179 11.06 -1.92 -19.36
CA ASP A 179 12.08 -1.42 -18.45
C ASP A 179 13.51 -1.80 -18.90
N GLN A 180 13.71 -3.03 -19.41
CA GLN A 180 15.02 -3.46 -19.92
C GLN A 180 15.40 -2.71 -21.19
N ALA A 181 14.49 -2.56 -22.14
CA ALA A 181 14.76 -1.85 -23.39
C ALA A 181 15.12 -0.38 -23.15
N LEU A 182 14.41 0.27 -22.22
CA LEU A 182 14.69 1.63 -21.80
C LEU A 182 16.07 1.75 -21.14
N PHE A 183 16.43 0.79 -20.28
CA PHE A 183 17.74 0.75 -19.62
C PHE A 183 18.86 0.60 -20.65
N ASP A 184 18.69 -0.29 -21.63
CA ASP A 184 19.65 -0.55 -22.71
C ASP A 184 19.80 0.65 -23.65
N GLU A 185 18.71 1.39 -23.91
CA GLU A 185 18.73 2.62 -24.70
C GLU A 185 19.53 3.73 -24.01
N ILE A 186 19.24 3.94 -22.71
CA ILE A 186 19.79 5.07 -21.95
C ILE A 186 21.21 4.77 -21.46
N GLN A 187 21.51 3.53 -21.08
CA GLN A 187 22.78 3.09 -20.45
C GLN A 187 23.18 4.03 -19.30
N PRO A 188 22.37 4.12 -18.24
CA PRO A 188 22.57 5.07 -17.15
C PRO A 188 23.72 4.67 -16.23
N ASP A 189 24.39 5.66 -15.63
CA ASP A 189 25.35 5.47 -14.54
C ASP A 189 24.66 5.32 -13.18
N ALA A 190 23.41 5.81 -13.07
CA ALA A 190 22.57 5.69 -11.90
C ALA A 190 21.09 5.65 -12.26
N VAL A 191 20.31 4.94 -11.47
CA VAL A 191 18.84 4.90 -11.58
C VAL A 191 18.23 5.45 -10.30
N ILE A 192 17.20 6.29 -10.45
CA ILE A 192 16.41 6.74 -9.31
C ILE A 192 14.97 6.24 -9.40
N THR A 193 14.40 5.82 -8.28
CA THR A 193 13.03 5.33 -8.17
C THR A 193 12.37 5.78 -6.87
N LYS A 194 11.10 5.45 -6.71
CA LYS A 194 10.33 5.61 -5.47
C LYS A 194 10.02 4.25 -4.87
N GLU A 195 9.90 4.17 -3.55
CA GLU A 195 9.37 3.01 -2.86
C GLU A 195 7.87 2.84 -3.19
N SER A 196 7.59 2.24 -4.35
CA SER A 196 6.22 2.18 -4.91
C SER A 196 5.47 0.89 -4.60
N GLY A 197 6.13 -0.14 -4.03
CA GLY A 197 5.56 -1.45 -3.76
C GLY A 197 5.24 -2.26 -5.02
N GLU A 198 4.64 -3.44 -4.83
CA GLU A 198 4.31 -4.39 -5.92
C GLU A 198 3.42 -3.76 -6.98
N SER A 199 2.29 -3.14 -6.60
CA SER A 199 1.37 -2.48 -7.55
C SER A 199 1.97 -1.27 -8.28
N GLY A 200 3.15 -0.82 -7.88
CA GLY A 200 3.95 0.19 -8.55
C GLY A 200 5.07 -0.37 -9.40
N PHE A 201 5.11 -1.70 -9.63
CA PHE A 201 6.14 -2.39 -10.43
C PHE A 201 7.56 -2.10 -9.94
N PHE A 202 7.77 -2.12 -8.60
CA PHE A 202 9.05 -1.69 -8.04
C PHE A 202 10.21 -2.58 -8.48
N GLU A 203 10.05 -3.90 -8.34
CA GLU A 203 11.10 -4.88 -8.66
C GLU A 203 11.45 -4.87 -10.16
N GLU A 204 10.43 -4.85 -11.01
CA GLU A 204 10.60 -4.83 -12.46
C GLU A 204 11.38 -3.60 -12.94
N LYS A 205 11.08 -2.44 -12.35
CA LYS A 205 11.75 -1.18 -12.71
C LYS A 205 13.24 -1.16 -12.40
N ILE A 206 13.65 -1.80 -11.31
CA ILE A 206 15.04 -1.76 -10.85
C ILE A 206 15.86 -2.97 -11.29
N ALA A 207 15.21 -4.05 -11.71
CA ALA A 207 15.88 -5.28 -12.11
C ALA A 207 17.00 -5.10 -13.16
N PRO A 208 16.81 -4.31 -14.24
CA PRO A 208 17.87 -4.08 -15.21
C PRO A 208 19.10 -3.41 -14.60
N ALA A 209 18.91 -2.40 -13.75
CA ALA A 209 20.00 -1.71 -13.09
C ALA A 209 20.75 -2.61 -12.11
N LEU A 210 20.04 -3.40 -11.31
CA LEU A 210 20.63 -4.35 -10.37
C LEU A 210 21.44 -5.45 -11.11
N ALA A 211 20.92 -5.96 -12.21
CA ALA A 211 21.61 -6.97 -13.03
C ALA A 211 22.89 -6.42 -13.65
N ALA A 212 22.91 -5.14 -14.03
CA ALA A 212 24.07 -4.45 -14.59
C ALA A 212 25.05 -3.91 -13.52
N GLY A 213 24.72 -4.04 -12.23
CA GLY A 213 25.52 -3.47 -11.14
C GLY A 213 25.48 -1.93 -11.06
N VAL A 214 24.46 -1.30 -11.68
CA VAL A 214 24.24 0.14 -11.66
C VAL A 214 23.55 0.52 -10.35
N PRO A 215 24.04 1.53 -9.61
CA PRO A 215 23.44 1.94 -8.36
C PRO A 215 22.03 2.47 -8.53
N VAL A 216 21.13 2.00 -7.66
CA VAL A 216 19.73 2.42 -7.60
C VAL A 216 19.50 3.26 -6.34
N TYR A 217 19.03 4.47 -6.49
CA TYR A 217 18.67 5.38 -5.40
C TYR A 217 17.14 5.40 -5.28
N MET A 218 16.64 5.12 -4.09
CA MET A 218 15.21 5.02 -3.83
C MET A 218 14.76 6.08 -2.83
N ILE A 219 13.82 6.92 -3.23
CA ILE A 219 13.09 7.77 -2.28
C ILE A 219 12.20 6.87 -1.42
N THR A 220 12.39 6.94 -0.12
CA THR A 220 11.52 6.27 0.84
C THR A 220 10.17 6.96 0.92
N ARG A 221 9.11 6.18 1.11
CA ARG A 221 7.76 6.74 1.30
C ARG A 221 7.69 7.56 2.58
N PRO A 222 6.88 8.63 2.61
CA PRO A 222 6.67 9.41 3.81
C PRO A 222 5.99 8.58 4.89
N ALA A 223 6.33 8.86 6.15
CA ALA A 223 5.64 8.27 7.28
C ALA A 223 4.17 8.73 7.30
N LEU A 224 3.28 7.82 7.66
CA LEU A 224 1.86 8.10 7.86
C LEU A 224 1.57 8.49 9.32
N PRO A 225 0.45 9.17 9.60
CA PRO A 225 0.02 9.47 10.96
C PRO A 225 -0.10 8.19 11.81
N GLU A 226 0.35 8.26 13.08
CA GLU A 226 0.45 7.09 13.96
C GLU A 226 -0.89 6.42 14.27
N HIS A 227 -2.00 7.16 14.22
CA HIS A 227 -3.33 6.63 14.52
C HIS A 227 -3.98 5.88 13.35
N TYR A 228 -3.29 5.75 12.20
CA TYR A 228 -3.78 4.95 11.08
C TYR A 228 -3.66 3.46 11.40
N GLU A 229 -4.75 2.73 11.19
CA GLU A 229 -4.73 1.27 11.21
C GLU A 229 -4.43 0.73 9.81
N TYR A 230 -3.38 -0.07 9.70
CA TYR A 230 -3.00 -0.67 8.43
C TYR A 230 -3.80 -1.93 8.16
N VAL A 231 -4.35 -2.02 6.95
CA VAL A 231 -5.04 -3.21 6.43
C VAL A 231 -4.43 -3.64 5.10
N TYR A 232 -4.31 -4.93 4.93
CA TYR A 232 -3.73 -5.55 3.74
C TYR A 232 -4.76 -6.49 3.11
N GLY A 233 -4.89 -6.44 1.80
CA GLY A 233 -5.78 -7.28 1.04
C GLY A 233 -7.29 -7.08 1.27
N PRO A 234 -8.13 -7.63 0.38
CA PRO A 234 -9.58 -7.51 0.45
C PRO A 234 -10.20 -8.07 1.74
N VAL A 235 -9.72 -9.23 2.21
CA VAL A 235 -10.26 -9.87 3.44
C VAL A 235 -9.89 -9.06 4.67
N GLY A 236 -8.64 -8.58 4.77
CA GLY A 236 -8.19 -7.72 5.86
C GLY A 236 -9.01 -6.44 5.93
N LEU A 237 -9.23 -5.78 4.79
CA LEU A 237 -10.10 -4.61 4.69
C LEU A 237 -11.52 -4.93 5.14
N ARG A 238 -12.12 -6.00 4.60
CA ARG A 238 -13.48 -6.43 4.92
C ARG A 238 -13.66 -6.61 6.43
N LYS A 239 -12.74 -7.32 7.08
CA LYS A 239 -12.76 -7.56 8.53
C LYS A 239 -12.65 -6.28 9.34
N ALA A 240 -11.78 -5.36 8.95
CA ALA A 240 -11.64 -4.07 9.63
C ALA A 240 -12.92 -3.23 9.51
N VAL A 241 -13.54 -3.20 8.32
CA VAL A 241 -14.83 -2.49 8.11
C VAL A 241 -15.95 -3.15 8.89
N GLU A 242 -16.06 -4.49 8.93
CA GLU A 242 -17.06 -5.21 9.74
C GLU A 242 -16.95 -4.89 11.24
N ARG A 243 -15.73 -4.65 11.73
CA ARG A 243 -15.46 -4.29 13.12
C ARG A 243 -15.81 -2.83 13.42
N LEU A 244 -15.41 -1.89 12.54
CA LEU A 244 -15.60 -0.45 12.75
C LEU A 244 -16.99 0.04 12.36
N CYS A 245 -17.63 -0.64 11.41
CA CYS A 245 -18.96 -0.36 10.91
C CYS A 245 -19.80 -1.65 10.85
N PRO A 246 -20.24 -2.20 11.99
CA PRO A 246 -20.82 -3.55 12.08
C PRO A 246 -22.04 -3.79 11.19
N ASP A 247 -22.77 -2.74 10.84
CA ASP A 247 -23.98 -2.81 10.00
C ASP A 247 -23.70 -2.51 8.52
N PHE A 248 -22.43 -2.26 8.14
CA PHE A 248 -22.12 -1.87 6.76
C PHE A 248 -22.34 -3.02 5.79
N PHE A 249 -21.84 -4.22 6.10
CA PHE A 249 -22.10 -5.41 5.29
C PHE A 249 -23.35 -6.17 5.79
N PRO A 250 -24.16 -6.74 4.89
CA PRO A 250 -25.36 -7.50 5.28
C PRO A 250 -25.02 -8.80 6.02
N LEU A 251 -23.84 -9.37 5.76
CA LEU A 251 -23.35 -10.59 6.40
C LEU A 251 -21.89 -10.41 6.83
N LYS A 252 -21.55 -10.90 8.02
CA LYS A 252 -20.16 -10.95 8.51
C LYS A 252 -19.45 -12.17 7.96
N THR A 253 -18.22 -11.96 7.50
CA THR A 253 -17.38 -13.05 7.00
C THR A 253 -16.67 -13.79 8.13
N GLY A 254 -16.40 -15.06 7.93
CA GLY A 254 -15.68 -15.93 8.85
C GLY A 254 -14.43 -16.55 8.22
N PHE A 255 -13.79 -17.41 8.99
CA PHE A 255 -12.67 -18.23 8.53
C PHE A 255 -13.09 -19.71 8.50
N THR A 256 -12.51 -20.47 7.59
CA THR A 256 -12.74 -21.91 7.52
C THR A 256 -12.07 -22.66 8.68
N THR A 257 -12.49 -23.88 8.94
CA THR A 257 -11.81 -24.78 9.89
C THR A 257 -10.34 -24.96 9.50
N GLY A 258 -10.06 -25.09 8.19
CA GLY A 258 -8.70 -25.22 7.66
C GLY A 258 -7.82 -23.99 8.00
N SER A 259 -8.32 -22.78 7.75
CA SER A 259 -7.59 -21.55 8.09
C SER A 259 -7.31 -21.46 9.60
N THR A 260 -8.30 -21.80 10.43
CA THR A 260 -8.15 -21.80 11.89
C THR A 260 -7.13 -22.85 12.37
N ALA A 261 -7.16 -24.05 11.78
CA ALA A 261 -6.18 -25.10 12.06
C ALA A 261 -4.77 -24.69 11.64
N THR A 262 -4.62 -24.05 10.48
CA THR A 262 -3.33 -23.54 10.02
C THR A 262 -2.76 -22.49 11.00
N ALA A 263 -3.59 -21.59 11.52
CA ALA A 263 -3.16 -20.61 12.52
C ALA A 263 -2.71 -21.27 13.82
N ALA A 264 -3.46 -22.25 14.32
CA ALA A 264 -3.06 -23.03 15.51
C ALA A 264 -1.75 -23.78 15.25
N THR A 265 -1.57 -24.40 14.07
CA THR A 265 -0.33 -25.11 13.73
C THR A 265 0.85 -24.15 13.63
N ALA A 266 0.69 -23.00 13.01
CA ALA A 266 1.74 -21.99 12.90
C ALA A 266 2.18 -21.49 14.27
N ALA A 267 1.26 -21.25 15.22
CA ALA A 267 1.58 -20.83 16.57
C ALA A 267 2.29 -21.92 17.39
N ALA A 268 1.85 -23.18 17.26
CA ALA A 268 2.53 -24.30 17.93
C ALA A 268 3.94 -24.53 17.39
N LEU A 269 4.12 -24.43 16.06
CA LEU A 269 5.41 -24.53 15.41
C LEU A 269 6.35 -23.38 15.81
N HIS A 270 5.83 -22.14 15.86
CA HIS A 270 6.60 -21.00 16.32
C HIS A 270 7.14 -21.23 17.73
N ALA A 271 6.28 -21.65 18.66
CA ALA A 271 6.69 -21.94 20.04
C ALA A 271 7.74 -23.07 20.12
N LEU A 272 7.65 -24.08 19.24
CA LEU A 272 8.65 -25.16 19.17
C LEU A 272 10.00 -24.62 18.67
N LEU A 273 10.03 -23.78 17.66
CA LEU A 273 11.26 -23.25 17.05
C LEU A 273 11.90 -22.10 17.85
N HIS A 274 11.12 -21.39 18.68
CA HIS A 274 11.56 -20.22 19.42
C HIS A 274 11.46 -20.42 20.96
N GLU A 275 11.82 -21.62 21.45
CA GLU A 275 12.00 -21.94 22.86
C GLU A 275 10.78 -21.60 23.77
N GLY A 276 9.57 -21.68 23.23
CA GLY A 276 8.32 -21.43 23.96
C GLY A 276 7.81 -20.01 23.87
N GLU A 277 8.28 -19.20 22.93
CA GLU A 277 7.69 -17.91 22.64
C GLU A 277 6.24 -18.06 22.14
N VAL A 278 5.31 -17.37 22.81
CA VAL A 278 3.86 -17.50 22.58
C VAL A 278 3.38 -16.41 21.64
N LEU A 279 2.73 -16.80 20.55
CA LEU A 279 1.99 -15.89 19.68
C LEU A 279 0.55 -15.75 20.14
N THR A 280 0.05 -14.52 20.23
CA THR A 280 -1.38 -14.21 20.42
C THR A 280 -2.15 -14.10 19.12
N GLU A 281 -1.44 -13.99 17.99
CA GLU A 281 -1.96 -14.00 16.63
C GLU A 281 -0.98 -14.77 15.74
N ALA A 282 -1.51 -15.53 14.79
CA ALA A 282 -0.72 -16.20 13.78
C ALA A 282 -1.05 -15.69 12.38
N ALA A 283 -0.01 -15.28 11.63
CA ALA A 283 -0.14 -14.95 10.22
C ALA A 283 -0.21 -16.24 9.39
N ILE A 284 -1.19 -16.31 8.50
CA ILE A 284 -1.37 -17.43 7.57
C ILE A 284 -1.65 -16.91 6.16
N LEU A 285 -1.30 -17.72 5.18
CA LEU A 285 -1.62 -17.46 3.78
C LEU A 285 -2.92 -18.17 3.41
N LEU A 286 -3.93 -17.41 2.96
CA LEU A 286 -5.17 -17.98 2.44
C LEU A 286 -4.94 -18.59 1.03
N PRO A 287 -5.83 -19.50 0.57
CA PRO A 287 -5.76 -20.03 -0.79
C PRO A 287 -5.83 -18.96 -1.90
N SER A 288 -6.36 -17.78 -1.59
CA SER A 288 -6.35 -16.59 -2.47
C SER A 288 -4.97 -15.94 -2.63
N GLY A 289 -3.96 -16.38 -1.86
CA GLY A 289 -2.66 -15.71 -1.79
C GLY A 289 -2.62 -14.50 -0.85
N GLU A 290 -3.70 -14.21 -0.16
CA GLU A 290 -3.77 -13.13 0.82
C GLU A 290 -3.29 -13.59 2.20
N GLU A 291 -2.39 -12.82 2.81
CA GLU A 291 -1.98 -13.04 4.19
C GLU A 291 -2.97 -12.41 5.17
N VAL A 292 -3.41 -13.18 6.13
CA VAL A 292 -4.30 -12.74 7.21
C VAL A 292 -3.77 -13.17 8.56
N LYS A 293 -4.12 -12.44 9.62
CA LYS A 293 -3.80 -12.79 11.00
C LYS A 293 -5.04 -13.33 11.71
N LEU A 294 -4.92 -14.48 12.34
CA LEU A 294 -5.96 -15.06 13.16
C LEU A 294 -5.53 -15.08 14.63
N PRO A 295 -6.46 -14.78 15.55
CA PRO A 295 -6.18 -14.86 16.99
C PRO A 295 -5.84 -16.28 17.41
N VAL A 296 -4.87 -16.41 18.31
CA VAL A 296 -4.49 -17.65 18.99
C VAL A 296 -4.77 -17.45 20.48
N GLU A 297 -5.67 -18.27 21.04
CA GLU A 297 -6.12 -18.09 22.40
C GLU A 297 -5.18 -18.75 23.43
N ARG A 298 -4.50 -19.84 23.03
CA ARG A 298 -3.67 -20.61 23.94
C ARG A 298 -2.53 -21.32 23.22
N VAL A 299 -1.35 -21.31 23.81
CA VAL A 299 -0.19 -22.13 23.41
C VAL A 299 0.38 -22.78 24.68
N GLU A 300 0.53 -24.08 24.70
CA GLU A 300 0.96 -24.87 25.85
C GLU A 300 2.07 -25.83 25.47
N LYS A 301 3.03 -26.03 26.37
CA LYS A 301 4.04 -27.07 26.21
C LYS A 301 3.44 -28.43 26.56
N THR A 302 3.68 -29.43 25.73
CA THR A 302 3.30 -30.84 25.99
C THR A 302 4.53 -31.68 26.30
N GLU A 303 4.35 -32.97 26.51
CA GLU A 303 5.47 -33.90 26.75
C GLU A 303 6.38 -34.03 25.52
N LEU A 304 5.84 -33.88 24.31
CA LEU A 304 6.54 -34.11 23.05
C LEU A 304 6.82 -32.83 22.25
N GLY A 305 6.16 -31.71 22.58
CA GLY A 305 6.31 -30.48 21.80
C GLY A 305 5.43 -29.35 22.32
N TYR A 306 4.70 -28.69 21.43
CA TYR A 306 3.78 -27.60 21.77
C TYR A 306 2.41 -27.82 21.12
N LYS A 307 1.36 -27.47 21.86
CA LYS A 307 -0.03 -27.46 21.40
C LYS A 307 -0.57 -26.04 21.41
N ALA A 308 -1.17 -25.61 20.32
CA ALA A 308 -1.88 -24.34 20.25
C ALA A 308 -3.36 -24.52 19.95
N MET A 309 -4.16 -23.55 20.37
CA MET A 309 -5.61 -23.51 20.18
C MET A 309 -6.03 -22.16 19.61
N ALA A 310 -6.79 -22.20 18.54
CA ALA A 310 -7.48 -21.06 17.94
C ALA A 310 -8.98 -21.36 17.87
N ARG A 311 -9.82 -20.34 18.06
CA ARG A 311 -11.28 -20.49 18.00
C ARG A 311 -11.78 -20.15 16.61
N LYS A 312 -12.55 -21.07 16.03
CA LYS A 312 -13.15 -20.85 14.72
C LYS A 312 -14.27 -19.82 14.80
N TYR A 313 -14.12 -18.73 14.04
CA TYR A 313 -15.17 -17.75 13.84
C TYR A 313 -15.71 -17.87 12.40
N SER A 314 -16.97 -18.30 12.26
CA SER A 314 -17.62 -18.56 10.96
C SER A 314 -18.35 -17.32 10.40
N GLY A 315 -18.31 -16.18 11.08
CA GLY A 315 -19.15 -15.03 10.73
C GLY A 315 -20.64 -15.37 10.94
N ASP A 316 -21.47 -14.98 9.99
CA ASP A 316 -22.90 -15.23 10.00
C ASP A 316 -23.29 -16.53 9.24
N ASP A 317 -22.29 -17.31 8.79
CA ASP A 317 -22.53 -18.65 8.22
C ASP A 317 -23.05 -19.60 9.31
N PRO A 318 -24.18 -20.29 9.11
CA PRO A 318 -24.75 -21.25 10.04
C PRO A 318 -23.93 -22.55 10.13
N ASP A 319 -22.65 -22.44 10.30
CA ASP A 319 -21.71 -23.55 10.42
C ASP A 319 -21.75 -24.15 11.84
N VAL A 320 -21.97 -25.45 11.93
CA VAL A 320 -22.00 -26.19 13.20
C VAL A 320 -20.69 -26.13 13.99
N THR A 321 -19.60 -25.76 13.32
CA THR A 321 -18.27 -25.58 13.96
C THR A 321 -18.01 -24.15 14.38
N HIS A 322 -19.00 -23.24 14.36
CA HIS A 322 -18.86 -21.89 14.86
C HIS A 322 -18.46 -21.89 16.34
N LEU A 323 -17.44 -21.10 16.69
CA LEU A 323 -16.84 -21.00 18.01
C LEU A 323 -16.21 -22.31 18.57
N THR A 324 -16.06 -23.35 17.74
CA THR A 324 -15.35 -24.55 18.14
C THR A 324 -13.85 -24.27 18.32
N GLU A 325 -13.28 -24.86 19.36
CA GLU A 325 -11.83 -24.84 19.60
C GLU A 325 -11.12 -25.76 18.61
N ILE A 326 -10.23 -25.21 17.81
CA ILE A 326 -9.40 -25.95 16.89
C ILE A 326 -7.99 -26.00 17.46
N CYS A 327 -7.55 -27.22 17.78
CA CYS A 327 -6.24 -27.46 18.36
C CYS A 327 -5.29 -28.09 17.34
N SER A 328 -4.03 -27.72 17.42
CA SER A 328 -2.94 -28.38 16.69
C SER A 328 -1.77 -28.61 17.63
N GLU A 329 -1.17 -29.78 17.55
CA GLU A 329 0.05 -30.14 18.31
C GLU A 329 1.18 -30.42 17.32
N VAL A 330 2.33 -29.85 17.60
CA VAL A 330 3.57 -30.00 16.80
C VAL A 330 4.66 -30.57 17.71
N VAL A 331 5.31 -31.64 17.20
CA VAL A 331 6.33 -32.40 17.91
C VAL A 331 7.62 -32.51 17.08
#